data_85fe3e7056cdda05f5aa8ea3bf929071
#
_entry.id   85fe3e7056cdda05f5aa8ea3bf929071
#
_cell.length_a   1.000
_cell.length_b   1.000
_cell.length_c   1.000
_cell.angle_alpha   90.00
_cell.angle_beta   90.00
_cell.angle_gamma   90.00
#
_symmetry.space_group_name_H-M   'P 1'
#
loop_
_entity.id
_entity.type
_entity.pdbx_description
1 polymer ?
#
loop_
_entity_poly.entity_id
_entity_poly.type
_entity_poly.pdbx_seq_one_letter_code
_entity_poly.pdbx_strand_id
1 'polypeptide(L)'
;MARLSADENFPLPFVEELRESGHDVQTIQEDGKANKSLPDEVVLSVVKEFNRAVLTLNRRHFIRLHFESSLHSGIVSYTFDPDFESLARRIHEVIANQSSLDGELIRVNRRAS
;
A
#
# COMPACT_ATOMS: atom_id res chain seq x y z
N MET A 1 -2.69 13.28 5.15
CA MET A 1 -2.75 12.70 3.79
C MET A 1 -1.52 11.86 3.53
N ALA A 2 -1.71 10.65 3.07
CA ALA A 2 -0.59 9.76 2.76
C ALA A 2 -0.36 9.69 1.25
N ARG A 3 0.88 9.41 0.87
CA ARG A 3 1.25 9.15 -0.52
C ARG A 3 1.47 7.65 -0.67
N LEU A 4 0.66 7.02 -1.50
CA LEU A 4 0.62 5.57 -1.64
C LEU A 4 0.85 5.16 -3.09
N SER A 5 1.45 3.99 -3.26
CA SER A 5 1.57 3.35 -4.57
C SER A 5 0.89 1.99 -4.48
N ALA A 6 -0.21 1.81 -5.19
CA ALA A 6 -0.97 0.57 -5.16
C ALA A 6 -0.40 -0.46 -6.11
N ASP A 7 -0.30 -1.70 -5.63
CA ASP A 7 0.12 -2.85 -6.40
C ASP A 7 -0.80 -3.04 -7.63
N GLU A 8 -0.28 -3.62 -8.70
CA GLU A 8 -1.01 -3.79 -9.96
C GLU A 8 -2.30 -4.60 -9.84
N ASN A 9 -2.42 -5.45 -8.82
CA ASN A 9 -3.62 -6.25 -8.57
C ASN A 9 -4.66 -5.54 -7.71
N PHE A 10 -4.46 -4.28 -7.43
CA PHE A 10 -5.31 -3.53 -6.52
C PHE A 10 -6.57 -3.06 -7.27
N PRO A 11 -7.79 -3.39 -6.79
CA PRO A 11 -9.01 -3.01 -7.50
C PRO A 11 -9.18 -1.49 -7.59
N LEU A 12 -9.50 -0.99 -8.78
CA LEU A 12 -9.67 0.44 -8.99
C LEU A 12 -10.74 1.09 -8.09
N PRO A 13 -11.92 0.47 -7.86
CA PRO A 13 -12.89 1.07 -6.94
C PRO A 13 -12.33 1.33 -5.54
N PHE A 14 -11.46 0.46 -5.07
CA PHE A 14 -10.79 0.63 -3.78
C PHE A 14 -9.84 1.82 -3.80
N VAL A 15 -9.07 1.95 -4.89
CA VAL A 15 -8.17 3.10 -5.07
C VAL A 15 -8.96 4.41 -5.04
N GLU A 16 -10.11 4.45 -5.70
CA GLU A 16 -10.95 5.63 -5.73
C GLU A 16 -11.49 6.01 -4.35
N GLU A 17 -11.85 5.01 -3.55
CA GLU A 17 -12.30 5.26 -2.17
C GLU A 17 -11.19 5.90 -1.33
N LEU A 18 -9.95 5.43 -1.48
CA LEU A 18 -8.82 6.03 -0.78
C LEU A 18 -8.53 7.44 -1.26
N ARG A 19 -8.67 7.70 -2.55
CA ARG A 19 -8.51 9.05 -3.11
C ARG A 19 -9.57 10.01 -2.56
N GLU A 20 -10.80 9.55 -2.42
CA GLU A 20 -11.87 10.34 -1.82
C GLU A 20 -11.60 10.68 -0.36
N SER A 21 -10.87 9.83 0.34
CA SER A 21 -10.45 10.08 1.71
C SER A 21 -9.28 11.07 1.81
N GLY A 22 -8.79 11.57 0.70
CA GLY A 22 -7.76 12.59 0.66
C GLY A 22 -6.34 12.07 0.48
N HIS A 23 -6.17 10.79 0.19
CA HIS A 23 -4.84 10.22 -0.03
C HIS A 23 -4.41 10.35 -1.48
N ASP A 24 -3.12 10.56 -1.69
CA ASP A 24 -2.51 10.58 -3.01
C ASP A 24 -2.12 9.15 -3.37
N VAL A 25 -2.95 8.47 -4.15
CA VAL A 25 -2.76 7.08 -4.53
C VAL A 25 -2.47 7.00 -6.02
N GLN A 26 -1.31 6.44 -6.38
CA GLN A 26 -1.01 6.06 -7.75
C GLN A 26 -0.99 4.56 -7.86
N THR A 27 -1.42 4.03 -8.97
CA THR A 27 -1.27 2.60 -9.25
C THR A 27 0.03 2.38 -10.02
N ILE A 28 0.62 1.20 -9.84
CA ILE A 28 1.81 0.83 -10.60
C ILE A 28 1.48 0.81 -12.09
N GLN A 29 0.26 0.47 -12.44
CA GLN A 29 -0.22 0.48 -13.83
C GLN A 29 -0.21 1.89 -14.40
N GLU A 30 -0.65 2.89 -13.63
CA GLU A 30 -0.63 4.30 -14.05
C GLU A 30 0.79 4.81 -14.29
N ASP A 31 1.74 4.27 -13.55
CA ASP A 31 3.15 4.61 -13.70
C ASP A 31 3.81 3.91 -14.90
N GLY A 32 3.05 3.11 -15.66
CA GLY A 32 3.56 2.42 -16.83
C GLY A 32 4.47 1.23 -16.53
N LYS A 33 4.44 0.72 -15.32
CA LYS A 33 5.34 -0.35 -14.87
C LYS A 33 4.66 -1.69 -14.67
N ALA A 34 3.34 -1.75 -14.81
CA ALA A 34 2.56 -2.96 -14.54
C ALA A 34 2.96 -4.15 -15.40
N ASN A 35 3.39 -3.91 -16.65
CA ASN A 35 3.71 -4.98 -17.58
C ASN A 35 5.11 -5.57 -17.41
N LYS A 36 5.86 -5.11 -16.41
CA LYS A 36 7.26 -5.51 -16.25
C LYS A 36 7.50 -6.55 -15.17
N SER A 37 6.50 -6.98 -14.46
CA SER A 37 6.60 -8.01 -13.39
C SER A 37 7.81 -7.78 -12.49
N LEU A 38 7.90 -6.59 -11.91
CA LEU A 38 9.05 -6.22 -11.09
C LEU A 38 9.12 -7.07 -9.80
N PRO A 39 10.30 -7.50 -9.40
CA PRO A 39 10.47 -8.10 -8.07
C PRO A 39 10.07 -7.14 -6.97
N ASP A 40 9.60 -7.67 -5.83
CA ASP A 40 9.11 -6.84 -4.73
C ASP A 40 10.21 -5.90 -4.19
N GLU A 41 11.47 -6.32 -4.17
CA GLU A 41 12.61 -5.49 -3.78
C GLU A 41 12.73 -4.25 -4.66
N VAL A 42 12.54 -4.45 -5.96
CA VAL A 42 12.60 -3.36 -6.93
C VAL A 42 11.41 -2.43 -6.75
N VAL A 43 10.23 -2.99 -6.50
CA VAL A 43 9.03 -2.17 -6.23
C VAL A 43 9.27 -1.25 -5.04
N LEU A 44 9.81 -1.78 -3.94
CA LEU A 44 10.10 -0.96 -2.76
C LEU A 44 11.08 0.17 -3.07
N SER A 45 12.12 -0.12 -3.88
CA SER A 45 13.08 0.91 -4.26
C SER A 45 12.46 2.00 -5.11
N VAL A 46 11.62 1.62 -6.08
CA VAL A 46 10.97 2.57 -6.98
C VAL A 46 10.00 3.47 -6.21
N VAL A 47 9.16 2.90 -5.36
CA VAL A 47 8.19 3.71 -4.62
C VAL A 47 8.88 4.63 -3.62
N LYS A 48 10.02 4.22 -3.08
CA LYS A 48 10.81 5.08 -2.19
C LYS A 48 11.32 6.32 -2.90
N GLU A 49 11.74 6.20 -4.15
CA GLU A 49 12.19 7.34 -4.95
C GLU A 49 11.09 8.40 -5.11
N PHE A 50 9.84 7.97 -5.09
CA PHE A 50 8.69 8.87 -5.20
C PHE A 50 8.12 9.25 -3.84
N ASN A 51 8.76 8.83 -2.74
CA ASN A 51 8.29 9.07 -1.37
C ASN A 51 6.89 8.53 -1.15
N ARG A 52 6.64 7.31 -1.65
CA ARG A 52 5.35 6.64 -1.51
C ARG A 52 5.49 5.36 -0.71
N ALA A 53 4.47 5.05 0.09
CA ALA A 53 4.37 3.74 0.72
C ALA A 53 3.69 2.78 -0.26
N VAL A 54 4.11 1.51 -0.26
CA VAL A 54 3.47 0.51 -1.09
C VAL A 54 2.21 -0.01 -0.40
N LEU A 55 1.13 -0.16 -1.17
CA LEU A 55 -0.14 -0.70 -0.70
C LEU A 55 -0.35 -2.03 -1.43
N THR A 56 -0.35 -3.14 -0.68
CA THR A 56 -0.29 -4.47 -1.27
C THR A 56 -1.10 -5.48 -0.46
N LEU A 57 -1.53 -6.55 -1.09
CA LEU A 57 -2.09 -7.69 -0.37
C LEU A 57 -1.08 -8.22 0.64
N ASN A 58 -1.59 -8.89 1.70
CA ASN A 58 -0.75 -9.40 2.78
C ASN A 58 0.20 -10.49 2.27
N ARG A 59 1.29 -10.06 1.64
CA ARG A 59 2.28 -10.94 1.02
C ARG A 59 3.48 -11.13 1.94
N ARG A 60 3.84 -12.37 2.17
CA ARG A 60 4.97 -12.71 3.04
C ARG A 60 6.27 -12.08 2.59
N HIS A 61 6.47 -11.93 1.28
CA HIS A 61 7.71 -11.40 0.75
C HIS A 61 7.93 -9.94 1.18
N PHE A 62 6.91 -9.09 1.10
CA PHE A 62 7.03 -7.71 1.57
C PHE A 62 7.27 -7.65 3.07
N ILE A 63 6.60 -8.51 3.83
CA ILE A 63 6.78 -8.57 5.28
C ILE A 63 8.22 -8.94 5.60
N ARG A 64 8.76 -9.94 4.91
CA ARG A 64 10.15 -10.37 5.11
C ARG A 64 11.13 -9.26 4.75
N LEU A 65 10.89 -8.54 3.66
CA LEU A 65 11.75 -7.42 3.27
C LEU A 65 11.79 -6.35 4.34
N HIS A 66 10.65 -6.07 4.99
CA HIS A 66 10.62 -5.13 6.11
C HIS A 66 11.52 -5.58 7.26
N PHE A 67 11.49 -6.88 7.61
CA PHE A 67 12.32 -7.39 8.69
C PHE A 67 13.80 -7.47 8.32
N GLU A 68 14.12 -7.52 7.04
CA GLU A 68 15.52 -7.45 6.58
C GLU A 68 16.06 -6.04 6.63
N SER A 69 15.23 -5.05 6.36
CA SER A 69 15.63 -3.64 6.37
C SER A 69 14.40 -2.75 6.49
N SER A 70 14.49 -1.74 7.34
CA SER A 70 13.46 -0.72 7.46
C SER A 70 13.72 0.48 6.54
N LEU A 71 14.67 0.37 5.61
CA LEU A 71 15.00 1.45 4.67
C LEU A 71 14.02 1.48 3.50
N HIS A 72 12.76 1.76 3.79
CA HIS A 72 11.70 1.92 2.78
C HIS A 72 10.75 3.03 3.23
N SER A 73 9.89 3.48 2.34
CA SER A 73 8.95 4.58 2.62
C SER A 73 7.64 4.10 3.23
N GLY A 74 7.56 2.83 3.60
CA GLY A 74 6.40 2.26 4.24
C GLY A 74 5.77 1.13 3.43
N ILE A 75 5.22 0.18 4.15
CA ILE A 75 4.48 -0.95 3.57
C ILE A 75 3.13 -1.00 4.28
N VAL A 76 2.04 -0.86 3.52
CA VAL A 76 0.69 -1.06 4.03
C VAL A 76 0.19 -2.36 3.43
N SER A 77 0.10 -3.38 4.26
CA SER A 77 -0.31 -4.73 3.86
C SER A 77 -1.74 -4.96 4.31
N TYR A 78 -2.59 -5.44 3.42
CA TYR A 78 -3.99 -5.64 3.76
C TYR A 78 -4.45 -7.06 3.40
N THR A 79 -5.47 -7.54 4.11
CA THR A 79 -6.16 -8.78 3.78
C THR A 79 -7.37 -8.42 2.91
N PHE A 80 -7.56 -9.13 1.80
CA PHE A 80 -8.64 -8.85 0.87
C PHE A 80 -10.01 -8.88 1.57
N ASP A 81 -10.82 -7.88 1.28
CA ASP A 81 -12.20 -7.77 1.75
C ASP A 81 -13.03 -7.23 0.59
N PRO A 82 -14.07 -7.96 0.13
CA PRO A 82 -14.89 -7.49 -0.98
C PRO A 82 -15.68 -6.23 -0.66
N ASP A 83 -15.84 -5.88 0.61
CA ASP A 83 -16.40 -4.58 1.00
C ASP A 83 -15.30 -3.53 0.91
N PHE A 84 -15.08 -3.01 -0.28
CA PHE A 84 -13.99 -2.07 -0.56
C PHE A 84 -14.12 -0.78 0.23
N GLU A 85 -15.32 -0.29 0.45
CA GLU A 85 -15.55 0.94 1.22
C GLU A 85 -15.10 0.76 2.67
N SER A 86 -15.49 -0.36 3.29
CA SER A 86 -15.09 -0.67 4.66
C SER A 86 -13.58 -0.85 4.80
N LEU A 87 -12.97 -1.56 3.85
CA LEU A 87 -11.53 -1.79 3.86
C LEU A 87 -10.75 -0.48 3.68
N ALA A 88 -11.19 0.36 2.75
CA ALA A 88 -10.56 1.66 2.53
C ALA A 88 -10.67 2.54 3.77
N ARG A 89 -11.79 2.52 4.45
CA ARG A 89 -11.98 3.28 5.69
C ARG A 89 -11.03 2.82 6.78
N ARG A 90 -10.85 1.51 6.94
CA ARG A 90 -9.93 0.97 7.94
C ARG A 90 -8.47 1.33 7.62
N ILE A 91 -8.10 1.27 6.36
CA ILE A 91 -6.76 1.70 5.93
C ILE A 91 -6.57 3.19 6.23
N HIS A 92 -7.55 4.01 5.87
CA HIS A 92 -7.51 5.44 6.14
C HIS A 92 -7.33 5.72 7.63
N GLU A 93 -8.11 5.07 8.49
CA GLU A 93 -8.04 5.29 9.94
C GLU A 93 -6.65 4.96 10.50
N VAL A 94 -6.07 3.85 10.06
CA VAL A 94 -4.75 3.44 10.55
C VAL A 94 -3.67 4.41 10.06
N ILE A 95 -3.72 4.79 8.79
CA ILE A 95 -2.73 5.71 8.19
C ILE A 95 -2.84 7.10 8.83
N ALA A 96 -4.05 7.58 9.07
CA ALA A 96 -4.27 8.91 9.62
C ALA A 96 -3.69 9.06 11.02
N ASN A 97 -3.52 7.97 11.75
CA ASN A 97 -2.95 7.98 13.08
C ASN A 97 -1.41 7.93 13.09
N GLN A 98 -0.78 7.82 11.92
CA GLN A 98 0.68 7.77 11.81
C GLN A 98 1.23 9.14 11.47
N SER A 99 2.29 9.56 12.16
CA SER A 99 2.99 10.80 11.82
C SER A 99 3.83 10.63 10.56
N SER A 100 4.31 9.42 10.30
CA SER A 100 5.08 9.08 9.10
C SER A 100 4.94 7.59 8.84
N LEU A 101 4.98 7.20 7.56
CA LEU A 101 4.99 5.80 7.16
C LEU A 101 6.39 5.26 6.89
N ASP A 102 7.40 6.13 6.93
CA ASP A 102 8.78 5.72 6.62
C ASP A 102 9.24 4.62 7.56
N GLY A 103 9.70 3.52 6.98
CA GLY A 103 10.22 2.39 7.73
C GLY A 103 9.17 1.57 8.45
N GLU A 104 7.89 1.87 8.28
CA GLU A 104 6.82 1.18 8.99
C GLU A 104 6.19 0.06 8.17
N LEU A 105 5.80 -1.00 8.87
CA LEU A 105 4.95 -2.05 8.31
C LEU A 105 3.60 -1.98 9.01
N ILE A 106 2.57 -1.64 8.26
CA ILE A 106 1.20 -1.53 8.77
C ILE A 106 0.38 -2.66 8.18
N ARG A 107 -0.23 -3.46 9.03
CA ARG A 107 -1.05 -4.60 8.61
C ARG A 107 -2.52 -4.31 8.92
N VAL A 108 -3.34 -4.29 7.87
CA VAL A 108 -4.77 -4.06 7.99
C VAL A 108 -5.48 -5.36 7.67
N ASN A 109 -6.01 -6.01 8.68
CA ASN A 109 -6.66 -7.30 8.52
C ASN A 109 -8.12 -7.13 8.14
N ARG A 110 -8.65 -8.17 7.47
CA ARG A 110 -10.06 -8.25 7.17
C ARG A 110 -10.86 -8.22 8.49
N ARG A 111 -11.98 -7.50 8.46
CA ARG A 111 -12.85 -7.44 9.61
C ARG A 111 -13.39 -8.82 9.94
N ALA A 112 -13.25 -9.25 11.19
CA ALA A 112 -13.88 -10.47 11.68
C ALA A 112 -15.38 -10.25 11.80
N SER A 113 -16.15 -11.11 11.19
CA SER A 113 -17.61 -11.03 11.24
C SER A 113 -18.16 -12.09 12.17
#